data_6f21de6f1e158c1e7979d40436578871
#
_entry.id   6f21de6f1e158c1e7979d40436578871
#
_cell.length_a   1.000
_cell.length_b   1.000
_cell.length_c   1.000
_cell.angle_alpha   90.00
_cell.angle_beta   90.00
_cell.angle_gamma   90.00
#
_symmetry.space_group_name_H-M   'P 1'
#
loop_
_entity.id
_entity.type
_entity.pdbx_description
1 polymer ?
#
loop_
_entity_poly.entity_id
_entity_poly.type
_entity_poly.pdbx_seq_one_letter_code
_entity_poly.pdbx_strand_id
1 'polypeptide(L)'
;MAATLGLLKPPILSGKPLLCYSKLKIPSNPTKLNVSVDSTTDPQILLPHSIHALKSASLPLTALAIPFFLDPNEALAVGGEFGILEGRTFALIHPIVMGSLFFYTLWAGYLGWQWRRVRTTQNEINELKKQVKPTPVTPDGTPVETAPSPVNLKIQQLTEERKELLKGSYKDRHFNAGALLLGFGVFESIFGGVNTWFRTGKLFPGPHLFAGAAITVLWAAAAALVPPMQKGSETARNLHIALNAVNVLLFVTQIPTGIDIVFKVFEFTNWP
;
A
#
# COMPACT_ATOMS: atom_id res chain seq x y z
N MET A 1 -52.03 33.42 17.76
CA MET A 1 -51.38 32.60 18.80
C MET A 1 -49.89 32.48 18.44
N ALA A 2 -49.04 33.23 19.11
CA ALA A 2 -47.61 33.25 18.90
C ALA A 2 -46.94 32.29 19.87
N ALA A 3 -46.16 31.30 19.37
CA ALA A 3 -45.37 30.39 20.17
C ALA A 3 -43.91 30.83 20.13
N THR A 4 -43.41 31.23 21.27
CA THR A 4 -42.05 31.68 21.54
C THR A 4 -41.08 30.48 21.62
N LEU A 5 -40.10 30.42 20.74
CA LEU A 5 -39.00 29.47 20.83
C LEU A 5 -37.95 30.03 21.81
N GLY A 6 -37.75 29.29 22.91
CA GLY A 6 -36.70 29.55 23.91
C GLY A 6 -35.34 29.08 23.40
N LEU A 7 -34.36 29.99 23.36
CA LEU A 7 -32.95 29.69 23.14
C LEU A 7 -32.34 29.03 24.41
N LEU A 8 -31.93 27.78 24.29
CA LEU A 8 -31.09 27.09 25.28
C LEU A 8 -29.62 27.44 25.04
N LYS A 9 -29.01 28.12 26.01
CA LYS A 9 -27.55 28.35 26.08
C LYS A 9 -26.82 27.05 26.47
N PRO A 10 -25.70 26.68 25.85
CA PRO A 10 -24.85 25.58 26.33
C PRO A 10 -23.99 26.06 27.50
N PRO A 11 -23.64 25.15 28.46
CA PRO A 11 -22.79 25.46 29.61
C PRO A 11 -21.32 25.58 29.20
N ILE A 12 -20.67 26.62 29.71
CA ILE A 12 -19.24 26.89 29.62
C ILE A 12 -18.52 25.97 30.62
N LEU A 13 -17.80 24.95 30.13
CA LEU A 13 -16.88 24.15 30.97
C LEU A 13 -15.49 24.79 30.92
N SER A 14 -15.17 25.51 32.03
CA SER A 14 -13.83 25.98 32.36
C SER A 14 -12.99 24.80 32.84
N GLY A 15 -12.12 24.27 31.98
CA GLY A 15 -11.11 23.25 32.31
C GLY A 15 -9.71 23.84 32.28
N LYS A 16 -9.07 23.98 33.44
CA LYS A 16 -7.67 24.39 33.59
C LYS A 16 -6.73 23.30 33.00
N PRO A 17 -5.63 23.63 32.31
CA PRO A 17 -4.65 22.66 31.89
C PRO A 17 -3.77 22.23 33.07
N LEU A 18 -3.78 20.95 33.41
CA LEU A 18 -2.80 20.29 34.29
C LEU A 18 -1.50 20.06 33.53
N LEU A 19 -0.53 20.94 33.72
CA LEU A 19 0.87 20.74 33.36
C LEU A 19 1.51 19.80 34.39
N CYS A 20 1.62 18.52 34.05
CA CYS A 20 2.51 17.60 34.79
C CYS A 20 3.93 17.72 34.24
N TYR A 21 4.74 18.53 34.92
CA TYR A 21 6.18 18.64 34.68
C TYR A 21 6.88 17.61 35.59
N SER A 22 7.25 16.45 35.03
CA SER A 22 8.11 15.50 35.71
C SER A 22 9.57 15.92 35.54
N LYS A 23 10.18 16.46 36.63
CA LYS A 23 11.61 16.71 36.75
C LYS A 23 12.39 15.41 36.68
N LEU A 24 13.05 15.14 35.53
CA LEU A 24 14.14 14.16 35.47
C LEU A 24 15.37 14.72 36.21
N LYS A 25 15.75 14.05 37.30
CA LYS A 25 17.01 14.28 38.02
C LYS A 25 18.17 13.72 37.17
N ILE A 26 19.04 14.61 36.73
CA ILE A 26 20.32 14.25 36.08
C ILE A 26 21.33 13.95 37.18
N PRO A 27 21.98 12.79 37.25
CA PRO A 27 23.10 12.56 38.12
C PRO A 27 24.37 13.23 37.54
N SER A 28 24.93 14.13 38.30
CA SER A 28 26.22 14.74 38.04
C SER A 28 27.34 13.80 38.50
N ASN A 29 28.02 13.14 37.58
CA ASN A 29 29.35 12.60 37.85
C ASN A 29 30.17 12.63 36.55
N PRO A 30 31.30 13.36 36.49
CA PRO A 30 32.14 13.41 35.27
C PRO A 30 33.15 12.27 35.27
N THR A 31 32.82 11.16 34.65
CA THR A 31 33.83 10.14 34.30
C THR A 31 34.44 10.55 32.98
N LYS A 32 35.71 10.91 33.01
CA LYS A 32 36.52 11.20 31.81
C LYS A 32 36.65 9.93 30.99
N LEU A 33 35.90 9.80 29.89
CA LEU A 33 36.17 8.85 28.83
C LEU A 33 37.13 9.50 27.84
N ASN A 34 38.35 9.00 27.78
CA ASN A 34 39.28 9.28 26.70
C ASN A 34 38.75 8.57 25.45
N VAL A 35 38.12 9.33 24.58
CA VAL A 35 37.79 8.87 23.22
C VAL A 35 38.97 9.25 22.34
N SER A 36 39.79 8.28 21.97
CA SER A 36 40.71 8.45 20.85
C SER A 36 39.86 8.61 19.59
N VAL A 37 39.99 9.79 18.98
CA VAL A 37 39.37 10.09 17.67
C VAL A 37 40.20 9.33 16.64
N ASP A 38 39.72 8.16 16.24
CA ASP A 38 40.20 7.48 15.05
C ASP A 38 39.48 8.09 13.85
N SER A 39 40.17 8.89 13.09
CA SER A 39 39.68 9.64 11.93
C SER A 39 39.65 8.75 10.68
N THR A 40 38.72 7.76 10.65
CA THR A 40 38.35 7.05 9.41
C THR A 40 36.87 6.66 9.47
N THR A 41 36.01 7.70 9.45
CA THR A 41 34.57 7.44 9.19
C THR A 41 34.34 7.68 7.71
N ASP A 42 34.32 6.59 6.97
CA ASP A 42 33.93 6.51 5.57
C ASP A 42 32.48 7.01 5.41
N PRO A 43 32.17 7.97 4.52
CA PRO A 43 30.82 8.51 4.35
C PRO A 43 29.86 7.58 3.60
N GLN A 44 30.14 6.29 3.50
CA GLN A 44 29.43 5.34 2.64
C GLN A 44 28.23 4.60 3.29
N ILE A 45 27.85 4.87 4.55
CA ILE A 45 26.86 4.03 5.26
C ILE A 45 25.40 4.51 5.13
N LEU A 46 25.12 5.64 4.50
CA LEU A 46 23.73 6.15 4.38
C LEU A 46 23.06 5.98 3.02
N LEU A 47 23.65 5.28 2.05
CA LEU A 47 23.12 5.19 0.70
C LEU A 47 22.59 3.82 0.18
N PRO A 48 22.56 2.70 0.90
CA PRO A 48 22.13 1.46 0.23
C PRO A 48 20.63 1.24 0.13
N HIS A 49 19.80 1.92 0.95
CA HIS A 49 18.34 1.64 0.94
C HIS A 49 17.56 2.40 -0.15
N SER A 50 18.01 3.59 -0.54
CA SER A 50 17.35 4.40 -1.57
C SER A 50 17.64 3.91 -3.00
N ILE A 51 18.81 3.34 -3.25
CA ILE A 51 19.21 2.86 -4.58
C ILE A 51 18.49 1.54 -4.94
N HIS A 52 18.21 0.67 -3.97
CA HIS A 52 17.41 -0.54 -4.21
C HIS A 52 15.95 -0.23 -4.54
N ALA A 53 15.37 0.80 -3.96
CA ALA A 53 14.02 1.26 -4.31
C ALA A 53 13.95 1.81 -5.74
N LEU A 54 14.99 2.54 -6.19
CA LEU A 54 15.06 3.04 -7.58
C LEU A 54 15.26 1.91 -8.61
N LYS A 55 16.05 0.87 -8.29
CA LYS A 55 16.23 -0.28 -9.19
C LYS A 55 14.95 -1.11 -9.38
N SER A 56 14.09 -1.16 -8.35
CA SER A 56 12.79 -1.84 -8.46
C SER A 56 11.73 -1.00 -9.20
N ALA A 57 11.90 0.33 -9.24
CA ALA A 57 10.99 1.26 -9.91
C ALA A 57 11.31 1.44 -11.41
N SER A 58 12.46 0.97 -11.89
CA SER A 58 12.89 1.21 -13.28
C SER A 58 12.07 0.46 -14.32
N LEU A 59 11.53 -0.71 -14.01
CA LEU A 59 10.71 -1.49 -14.94
C LEU A 59 9.36 -0.82 -15.32
N PRO A 60 8.58 -0.27 -14.39
CA PRO A 60 7.35 0.44 -14.77
C PRO A 60 7.61 1.78 -15.47
N LEU A 61 8.72 2.46 -15.18
CA LEU A 61 9.09 3.71 -15.85
C LEU A 61 9.50 3.49 -17.32
N THR A 62 10.18 2.38 -17.62
CA THR A 62 10.50 2.01 -19.01
C THR A 62 9.26 1.64 -19.82
N ALA A 63 8.28 0.97 -19.20
CA ALA A 63 6.99 0.69 -19.86
C ALA A 63 6.19 1.97 -20.17
N LEU A 64 6.33 3.02 -19.36
CA LEU A 64 5.71 4.33 -19.60
C LEU A 64 6.45 5.14 -20.70
N ALA A 65 7.75 4.87 -20.91
CA ALA A 65 8.57 5.62 -21.85
C ALA A 65 8.46 5.10 -23.32
N ILE A 66 7.98 3.87 -23.53
CA ILE A 66 7.88 3.27 -24.89
C ILE A 66 7.07 4.13 -25.87
N PRO A 67 5.94 4.76 -25.49
CA PRO A 67 5.18 5.61 -26.41
C PRO A 67 5.91 6.89 -26.85
N PHE A 68 6.95 7.32 -26.14
CA PHE A 68 7.68 8.55 -26.45
C PHE A 68 8.79 8.38 -27.48
N PHE A 69 9.06 7.15 -27.93
CA PHE A 69 10.03 6.86 -28.98
C PHE A 69 9.41 6.71 -30.38
N LEU A 70 8.16 7.16 -30.56
CA LEU A 70 7.54 7.22 -31.88
C LEU A 70 8.18 8.34 -32.70
N ASP A 71 8.30 8.14 -34.01
CA ASP A 71 8.93 9.08 -34.94
C ASP A 71 8.26 10.47 -34.81
N PRO A 72 9.02 11.53 -34.47
CA PRO A 72 8.45 12.89 -34.34
C PRO A 72 7.85 13.42 -35.64
N ASN A 73 8.19 12.86 -36.80
CA ASN A 73 7.59 13.26 -38.08
C ASN A 73 6.15 12.73 -38.27
N GLU A 74 5.84 11.56 -37.70
CA GLU A 74 4.45 11.05 -37.70
C GLU A 74 3.57 11.85 -36.72
N ALA A 75 4.17 12.32 -35.61
CA ALA A 75 3.47 13.09 -34.62
C ALA A 75 2.94 14.47 -35.12
N LEU A 76 3.61 15.05 -36.14
CA LEU A 76 3.22 16.32 -36.76
C LEU A 76 2.15 16.16 -37.84
N ALA A 77 1.85 14.93 -38.27
CA ALA A 77 0.87 14.65 -39.32
C ALA A 77 -0.58 14.53 -38.81
N VAL A 78 -0.81 14.56 -37.49
CA VAL A 78 -2.15 14.50 -36.91
C VAL A 78 -2.76 15.90 -36.94
N GLY A 79 -3.76 16.06 -37.78
CA GLY A 79 -4.40 17.35 -38.10
C GLY A 79 -5.45 17.83 -37.08
N GLY A 80 -5.15 17.77 -35.77
CA GLY A 80 -6.01 18.34 -34.71
C GLY A 80 -5.38 19.55 -34.04
N GLU A 81 -6.15 20.33 -33.29
CA GLU A 81 -5.69 21.52 -32.53
C GLU A 81 -4.57 21.16 -31.53
N PHE A 82 -4.58 19.94 -30.99
CA PHE A 82 -3.62 19.42 -30.01
C PHE A 82 -2.65 18.38 -30.56
N GLY A 83 -2.64 18.15 -31.88
CA GLY A 83 -1.69 17.26 -32.55
C GLY A 83 -1.66 15.83 -31.99
N ILE A 84 -0.47 15.34 -31.63
CA ILE A 84 -0.26 13.97 -31.08
C ILE A 84 -1.15 13.64 -29.88
N LEU A 85 -1.55 14.62 -29.09
CA LEU A 85 -2.41 14.40 -27.91
C LEU A 85 -3.82 13.93 -28.30
N GLU A 86 -4.24 14.16 -29.53
CA GLU A 86 -5.50 13.67 -30.07
C GLU A 86 -5.38 12.29 -30.73
N GLY A 87 -4.17 11.83 -30.97
CA GLY A 87 -3.86 10.57 -31.64
C GLY A 87 -4.25 9.32 -30.81
N ARG A 88 -4.38 8.21 -31.54
CA ARG A 88 -4.72 6.89 -30.98
C ARG A 88 -3.71 6.43 -29.94
N THR A 89 -2.42 6.64 -30.19
CA THR A 89 -1.33 6.27 -29.26
C THR A 89 -1.56 6.85 -27.88
N PHE A 90 -1.86 8.15 -27.82
CA PHE A 90 -2.06 8.83 -26.53
C PHE A 90 -3.35 8.37 -25.82
N ALA A 91 -4.40 8.06 -26.59
CA ALA A 91 -5.65 7.53 -26.06
C ALA A 91 -5.48 6.13 -25.44
N LEU A 92 -4.54 5.32 -25.97
CA LEU A 92 -4.31 3.94 -25.51
C LEU A 92 -3.38 3.83 -24.29
N ILE A 93 -2.71 4.90 -23.88
CA ILE A 93 -1.86 4.90 -22.68
C ILE A 93 -2.69 4.49 -21.46
N HIS A 94 -3.82 5.13 -21.24
CA HIS A 94 -4.69 4.85 -20.08
C HIS A 94 -5.11 3.37 -19.99
N PRO A 95 -5.72 2.72 -21.00
CA PRO A 95 -6.13 1.33 -20.88
C PRO A 95 -4.95 0.37 -20.70
N ILE A 96 -3.78 0.63 -21.30
CA ILE A 96 -2.58 -0.19 -21.14
C ILE A 96 -2.06 -0.09 -19.71
N VAL A 97 -1.91 1.11 -19.17
CA VAL A 97 -1.43 1.33 -17.81
C VAL A 97 -2.41 0.78 -16.80
N MET A 98 -3.72 1.05 -16.95
CA MET A 98 -4.74 0.55 -16.02
C MET A 98 -4.86 -0.98 -16.05
N GLY A 99 -4.73 -1.61 -17.24
CA GLY A 99 -4.63 -3.07 -17.34
C GLY A 99 -3.43 -3.63 -16.58
N SER A 100 -2.28 -2.99 -16.72
CA SER A 100 -1.06 -3.36 -15.97
C SER A 100 -1.23 -3.18 -14.46
N LEU A 101 -1.85 -2.09 -14.03
CA LEU A 101 -2.14 -1.82 -12.61
C LEU A 101 -3.15 -2.81 -12.03
N PHE A 102 -4.08 -3.32 -12.84
CA PHE A 102 -4.98 -4.39 -12.41
C PHE A 102 -4.21 -5.65 -11.99
N PHE A 103 -3.33 -6.17 -12.85
CA PHE A 103 -2.50 -7.34 -12.51
C PHE A 103 -1.56 -7.06 -11.34
N TYR A 104 -1.02 -5.85 -11.29
CA TYR A 104 -0.17 -5.43 -10.18
C TYR A 104 -0.94 -5.35 -8.84
N THR A 105 -2.23 -4.99 -8.88
CA THR A 105 -3.13 -5.01 -7.71
C THR A 105 -3.32 -6.44 -7.20
N LEU A 106 -3.52 -7.41 -8.10
CA LEU A 106 -3.63 -8.82 -7.71
C LEU A 106 -2.33 -9.33 -7.06
N TRP A 107 -1.19 -8.95 -7.62
CA TRP A 107 0.11 -9.29 -7.03
C TRP A 107 0.33 -8.64 -5.67
N ALA A 108 -0.04 -7.38 -5.50
CA ALA A 108 0.00 -6.70 -4.21
C ALA A 108 -0.91 -7.39 -3.18
N GLY A 109 -2.09 -7.84 -3.61
CA GLY A 109 -3.00 -8.66 -2.80
C GLY A 109 -2.37 -9.97 -2.35
N TYR A 110 -1.68 -10.68 -3.26
CA TYR A 110 -0.92 -11.88 -2.93
C TYR A 110 0.18 -11.62 -1.87
N LEU A 111 0.93 -10.53 -2.02
CA LEU A 111 1.95 -10.15 -1.03
C LEU A 111 1.33 -9.86 0.36
N GLY A 112 0.20 -9.18 0.39
CA GLY A 112 -0.55 -8.90 1.61
C GLY A 112 -1.08 -10.17 2.28
N TRP A 113 -1.56 -11.13 1.47
CA TRP A 113 -2.00 -12.45 1.95
C TRP A 113 -0.84 -13.24 2.56
N GLN A 114 0.32 -13.28 1.92
CA GLN A 114 1.52 -13.93 2.47
C GLN A 114 1.98 -13.27 3.78
N TRP A 115 1.92 -11.93 3.85
CA TRP A 115 2.21 -11.21 5.10
C TRP A 115 1.20 -11.56 6.21
N ARG A 116 -0.08 -11.69 5.86
CA ARG A 116 -1.09 -12.15 6.81
C ARG A 116 -0.78 -13.54 7.34
N ARG A 117 -0.33 -14.48 6.50
CA ARG A 117 0.09 -15.83 6.93
C ARG A 117 1.18 -15.78 7.99
N VAL A 118 2.22 -14.97 7.83
CA VAL A 118 3.28 -14.79 8.86
C VAL A 118 2.68 -14.48 10.23
N ARG A 119 1.66 -13.63 10.28
CA ARG A 119 1.01 -13.21 11.53
C ARG A 119 0.07 -14.27 12.09
N THR A 120 -0.74 -14.88 11.25
CA THR A 120 -1.67 -15.94 11.70
C THR A 120 -0.91 -17.15 12.22
N THR A 121 0.17 -17.57 11.54
CA THR A 121 1.07 -18.63 12.02
C THR A 121 1.71 -18.28 13.38
N GLN A 122 2.14 -17.02 13.57
CA GLN A 122 2.66 -16.60 14.88
C GLN A 122 1.61 -16.68 15.99
N ASN A 123 0.37 -16.27 15.71
CA ASN A 123 -0.72 -16.34 16.66
C ASN A 123 -1.03 -17.82 17.03
N GLU A 124 -1.05 -18.71 16.04
CA GLU A 124 -1.25 -20.15 16.25
C GLU A 124 -0.14 -20.73 17.14
N ILE A 125 1.13 -20.39 16.87
CA ILE A 125 2.27 -20.77 17.72
C ILE A 125 2.06 -20.30 19.15
N ASN A 126 1.61 -19.05 19.35
CA ASN A 126 1.39 -18.49 20.68
C ASN A 126 0.27 -19.23 21.43
N GLU A 127 -0.81 -19.57 20.75
CA GLU A 127 -1.92 -20.33 21.36
C GLU A 127 -1.49 -21.78 21.71
N LEU A 128 -0.75 -22.45 20.83
CA LEU A 128 -0.21 -23.77 21.12
C LEU A 128 0.77 -23.78 22.30
N LYS A 129 1.62 -22.74 22.42
CA LYS A 129 2.53 -22.60 23.57
C LYS A 129 1.80 -22.48 24.90
N LYS A 130 0.60 -21.90 24.95
CA LYS A 130 -0.22 -21.85 26.17
C LYS A 130 -0.71 -23.25 26.59
N GLN A 131 -0.81 -24.18 25.66
CA GLN A 131 -1.28 -25.55 25.90
C GLN A 131 -0.15 -26.50 26.33
N VAL A 132 1.11 -26.11 26.16
CA VAL A 132 2.27 -26.91 26.56
C VAL A 132 2.35 -26.94 28.08
N LYS A 133 2.17 -28.13 28.68
CA LYS A 133 2.38 -28.35 30.10
C LYS A 133 3.88 -28.22 30.44
N PRO A 134 4.24 -27.67 31.61
CA PRO A 134 5.64 -27.65 32.06
C PRO A 134 6.21 -29.07 32.06
N THR A 135 7.41 -29.22 31.52
CA THR A 135 8.13 -30.50 31.57
C THR A 135 8.37 -30.89 33.03
N PRO A 136 8.01 -32.09 33.45
CA PRO A 136 8.38 -32.56 34.80
C PRO A 136 9.89 -32.49 35.01
N VAL A 137 10.32 -31.83 36.08
CA VAL A 137 11.75 -31.84 36.51
C VAL A 137 11.94 -32.89 37.57
N THR A 138 13.05 -33.64 37.47
CA THR A 138 13.48 -34.53 38.53
C THR A 138 13.85 -33.76 39.80
N PRO A 139 13.87 -34.37 40.98
CA PRO A 139 14.30 -33.72 42.24
C PRO A 139 15.67 -33.04 42.15
N ASP A 140 16.54 -33.50 41.24
CA ASP A 140 17.87 -32.94 40.95
C ASP A 140 17.86 -31.76 39.95
N GLY A 141 16.69 -31.28 39.55
CA GLY A 141 16.57 -30.13 38.65
C GLY A 141 16.86 -30.44 37.17
N THR A 142 17.08 -31.73 36.79
CA THR A 142 17.28 -32.12 35.40
C THR A 142 15.94 -32.33 34.69
N PRO A 143 15.74 -31.79 33.46
CA PRO A 143 14.52 -32.05 32.67
C PRO A 143 14.42 -33.54 32.34
N VAL A 144 13.28 -34.16 32.60
CA VAL A 144 13.02 -35.54 32.15
C VAL A 144 12.95 -35.56 30.63
N GLU A 145 13.81 -36.29 29.97
CA GLU A 145 13.80 -36.44 28.51
C GLU A 145 12.60 -37.27 28.09
N THR A 146 11.48 -36.59 27.93
CA THR A 146 10.22 -37.19 27.47
C THR A 146 10.14 -37.00 25.95
N ALA A 147 9.67 -38.00 25.21
CA ALA A 147 9.42 -37.89 23.78
C ALA A 147 8.63 -36.63 23.47
N PRO A 148 8.98 -35.87 22.39
CA PRO A 148 8.33 -34.58 22.07
C PRO A 148 6.83 -34.79 21.91
N SER A 149 6.03 -34.01 22.66
CA SER A 149 4.56 -34.08 22.56
C SER A 149 4.14 -33.68 21.16
N PRO A 150 2.99 -34.17 20.65
CA PRO A 150 2.45 -33.78 19.35
C PRO A 150 2.30 -32.25 19.21
N VAL A 151 2.02 -31.55 20.33
CA VAL A 151 1.94 -30.07 20.37
C VAL A 151 3.30 -29.44 20.12
N ASN A 152 4.37 -29.97 20.71
CA ASN A 152 5.73 -29.45 20.50
C ASN A 152 6.21 -29.67 19.06
N LEU A 153 5.90 -30.81 18.45
CA LEU A 153 6.19 -31.06 17.03
C LEU A 153 5.45 -30.07 16.13
N LYS A 154 4.18 -29.78 16.41
CA LYS A 154 3.38 -28.79 15.66
C LYS A 154 3.96 -27.37 15.80
N ILE A 155 4.36 -26.96 17.00
CA ILE A 155 5.02 -25.66 17.23
C ILE A 155 6.31 -25.56 16.42
N GLN A 156 7.11 -26.62 16.39
CA GLN A 156 8.35 -26.65 15.61
C GLN A 156 8.07 -26.52 14.11
N GLN A 157 7.10 -27.27 13.58
CA GLN A 157 6.70 -27.19 12.17
C GLN A 157 6.25 -25.79 11.79
N LEU A 158 5.35 -25.18 12.58
CA LEU A 158 4.86 -23.83 12.33
C LEU A 158 5.97 -22.77 12.46
N THR A 159 6.93 -22.98 13.34
CA THR A 159 8.09 -22.10 13.50
C THR A 159 8.97 -22.09 12.25
N GLU A 160 9.24 -23.27 11.67
CA GLU A 160 9.98 -23.36 10.41
C GLU A 160 9.18 -22.77 9.24
N GLU A 161 7.87 -23.07 9.13
CA GLU A 161 7.01 -22.43 8.11
C GLU A 161 7.08 -20.90 8.20
N ARG A 162 6.94 -20.36 9.42
CA ARG A 162 7.03 -18.91 9.64
C ARG A 162 8.39 -18.34 9.24
N LYS A 163 9.47 -19.06 9.55
CA LYS A 163 10.84 -18.67 9.20
C LYS A 163 11.03 -18.60 7.68
N GLU A 164 10.51 -19.57 6.93
CA GLU A 164 10.53 -19.54 5.47
C GLU A 164 9.72 -18.37 4.92
N LEU A 165 8.52 -18.13 5.45
CA LEU A 165 7.69 -16.98 5.04
C LEU A 165 8.41 -15.64 5.30
N LEU A 166 9.18 -15.50 6.39
CA LEU A 166 9.90 -14.27 6.70
C LEU A 166 11.01 -13.95 5.67
N LYS A 167 11.63 -14.97 5.05
CA LYS A 167 12.63 -14.77 3.98
C LYS A 167 12.06 -14.02 2.79
N GLY A 168 10.75 -14.10 2.55
CA GLY A 168 10.07 -13.45 1.44
C GLY A 168 9.90 -11.92 1.56
N SER A 169 10.22 -11.32 2.72
CA SER A 169 10.08 -9.87 2.99
C SER A 169 8.72 -9.30 2.55
N TYR A 170 7.65 -10.09 2.70
CA TYR A 170 6.33 -9.78 2.15
C TYR A 170 5.72 -8.48 2.68
N LYS A 171 6.05 -8.08 3.92
CA LYS A 171 5.60 -6.81 4.50
C LYS A 171 6.07 -5.62 3.67
N ASP A 172 7.38 -5.54 3.44
CA ASP A 172 7.98 -4.38 2.79
C ASP A 172 7.63 -4.36 1.29
N ARG A 173 7.60 -5.54 0.67
CA ARG A 173 7.16 -5.68 -0.72
C ARG A 173 5.69 -5.28 -0.91
N HIS A 174 4.80 -5.68 0.00
CA HIS A 174 3.40 -5.26 -0.02
C HIS A 174 3.25 -3.75 0.19
N PHE A 175 3.97 -3.17 1.14
CA PHE A 175 3.96 -1.74 1.40
C PHE A 175 4.42 -0.94 0.17
N ASN A 176 5.53 -1.34 -0.44
CA ASN A 176 6.05 -0.69 -1.64
C ASN A 176 5.09 -0.83 -2.83
N ALA A 177 4.49 -2.03 -3.01
CA ALA A 177 3.50 -2.27 -4.05
C ALA A 177 2.26 -1.39 -3.86
N GLY A 178 1.76 -1.28 -2.62
CA GLY A 178 0.63 -0.42 -2.29
C GLY A 178 0.91 1.07 -2.50
N ALA A 179 2.12 1.53 -2.17
CA ALA A 179 2.53 2.91 -2.41
C ALA A 179 2.60 3.25 -3.90
N LEU A 180 3.12 2.33 -4.72
CA LEU A 180 3.13 2.45 -6.18
C LEU A 180 1.71 2.50 -6.75
N LEU A 181 0.84 1.57 -6.33
CA LEU A 181 -0.57 1.53 -6.75
C LEU A 181 -1.29 2.84 -6.42
N LEU A 182 -1.10 3.37 -5.22
CA LEU A 182 -1.73 4.63 -4.82
C LEU A 182 -1.22 5.79 -5.69
N GLY A 183 0.10 5.93 -5.85
CA GLY A 183 0.70 7.02 -6.62
C GLY A 183 0.31 6.97 -8.09
N PHE A 184 0.59 5.85 -8.77
CA PHE A 184 0.29 5.69 -10.19
C PHE A 184 -1.20 5.59 -10.47
N GLY A 185 -1.97 4.92 -9.61
CA GLY A 185 -3.40 4.76 -9.81
C GLY A 185 -4.15 6.09 -9.72
N VAL A 186 -3.80 6.95 -8.75
CA VAL A 186 -4.37 8.30 -8.64
C VAL A 186 -3.95 9.17 -9.83
N PHE A 187 -2.65 9.15 -10.17
CA PHE A 187 -2.14 9.89 -11.31
C PHE A 187 -2.87 9.50 -12.60
N GLU A 188 -2.96 8.21 -12.89
CA GLU A 188 -3.55 7.68 -14.11
C GLU A 188 -5.07 7.91 -14.19
N SER A 189 -5.76 7.88 -13.06
CA SER A 189 -7.18 8.22 -13.00
C SER A 189 -7.43 9.68 -13.37
N ILE A 190 -6.60 10.59 -12.89
CA ILE A 190 -6.64 12.01 -13.24
C ILE A 190 -6.27 12.19 -14.72
N PHE A 191 -5.19 11.54 -15.15
CA PHE A 191 -4.69 11.61 -16.53
C PHE A 191 -5.75 11.14 -17.55
N GLY A 192 -6.41 10.00 -17.28
CA GLY A 192 -7.50 9.51 -18.13
C GLY A 192 -8.66 10.48 -18.24
N GLY A 193 -9.06 11.11 -17.12
CA GLY A 193 -10.08 12.16 -17.11
C GLY A 193 -9.66 13.40 -17.91
N VAL A 194 -8.45 13.88 -17.70
CA VAL A 194 -7.89 15.05 -18.41
C VAL A 194 -7.76 14.75 -19.90
N ASN A 195 -7.22 13.59 -20.28
CA ASN A 195 -7.10 13.16 -21.67
C ASN A 195 -8.47 13.11 -22.36
N THR A 196 -9.49 12.55 -21.70
CA THR A 196 -10.85 12.53 -22.24
C THR A 196 -11.39 13.95 -22.44
N TRP A 197 -11.18 14.83 -21.46
CA TRP A 197 -11.60 16.24 -21.55
C TRP A 197 -10.94 16.97 -22.71
N PHE A 198 -9.62 16.87 -22.88
CA PHE A 198 -8.90 17.52 -23.98
C PHE A 198 -9.42 17.07 -25.36
N ARG A 199 -9.73 15.77 -25.49
CA ARG A 199 -10.17 15.20 -26.77
C ARG A 199 -11.61 15.48 -27.12
N THR A 200 -12.49 15.67 -26.12
CA THR A 200 -13.94 15.69 -26.35
C THR A 200 -14.63 16.93 -25.79
N GLY A 201 -13.91 17.78 -25.06
CA GLY A 201 -14.45 18.94 -24.37
C GLY A 201 -15.39 18.61 -23.21
N LYS A 202 -15.58 17.34 -22.86
CA LYS A 202 -16.48 16.89 -21.79
C LYS A 202 -16.06 15.56 -21.21
N LEU A 203 -16.51 15.25 -19.99
CA LEU A 203 -16.48 13.90 -19.44
C LEU A 203 -17.81 13.19 -19.73
N PHE A 204 -17.75 11.90 -19.99
CA PHE A 204 -18.94 11.10 -20.25
C PHE A 204 -19.36 10.41 -18.95
N PRO A 205 -20.44 10.87 -18.27
CA PRO A 205 -20.94 10.22 -17.08
C PRO A 205 -21.45 8.82 -17.44
N GLY A 206 -20.87 7.81 -16.82
CA GLY A 206 -21.21 6.42 -17.08
C GLY A 206 -20.54 5.46 -16.10
N PRO A 207 -20.83 4.16 -16.20
CA PRO A 207 -20.31 3.17 -15.24
C PRO A 207 -18.80 3.19 -15.13
N HIS A 208 -18.07 3.37 -16.24
CA HIS A 208 -16.61 3.43 -16.26
C HIS A 208 -16.07 4.61 -15.44
N LEU A 209 -16.58 5.81 -15.64
CA LEU A 209 -16.15 7.01 -14.91
C LEU A 209 -16.43 6.89 -13.41
N PHE A 210 -17.66 6.49 -13.03
CA PHE A 210 -18.05 6.40 -11.62
C PHE A 210 -17.31 5.30 -10.87
N ALA A 211 -17.15 4.12 -11.47
CA ALA A 211 -16.40 3.05 -10.86
C ALA A 211 -14.89 3.37 -10.79
N GLY A 212 -14.31 4.03 -11.80
CA GLY A 212 -12.93 4.51 -11.76
C GLY A 212 -12.70 5.51 -10.63
N ALA A 213 -13.59 6.47 -10.44
CA ALA A 213 -13.55 7.39 -9.31
C ALA A 213 -13.68 6.66 -7.96
N ALA A 214 -14.58 5.68 -7.86
CA ALA A 214 -14.74 4.87 -6.65
C ALA A 214 -13.46 4.06 -6.34
N ILE A 215 -12.81 3.45 -7.32
CA ILE A 215 -11.53 2.74 -7.18
C ILE A 215 -10.48 3.67 -6.57
N THR A 216 -10.36 4.90 -7.08
CA THR A 216 -9.39 5.90 -6.59
C THR A 216 -9.66 6.26 -5.13
N VAL A 217 -10.92 6.49 -4.76
CA VAL A 217 -11.31 6.78 -3.37
C VAL A 217 -11.02 5.58 -2.45
N LEU A 218 -11.28 4.36 -2.91
CA LEU A 218 -11.02 3.15 -2.13
C LEU A 218 -9.52 2.91 -1.91
N TRP A 219 -8.66 3.20 -2.88
CA TRP A 219 -7.21 3.15 -2.68
C TRP A 219 -6.76 4.14 -1.60
N ALA A 220 -7.24 5.39 -1.67
CA ALA A 220 -6.90 6.39 -0.66
C ALA A 220 -7.42 6.00 0.73
N ALA A 221 -8.65 5.49 0.83
CA ALA A 221 -9.23 5.00 2.07
C ALA A 221 -8.46 3.81 2.65
N ALA A 222 -8.07 2.84 1.81
CA ALA A 222 -7.25 1.71 2.23
C ALA A 222 -5.87 2.14 2.72
N ALA A 223 -5.23 3.13 2.05
CA ALA A 223 -3.96 3.70 2.49
C ALA A 223 -4.08 4.45 3.83
N ALA A 224 -5.18 5.17 4.06
CA ALA A 224 -5.46 5.88 5.32
C ALA A 224 -5.59 4.93 6.53
N LEU A 225 -5.85 3.64 6.32
CA LEU A 225 -5.89 2.64 7.38
C LEU A 225 -4.50 2.13 7.81
N VAL A 226 -3.43 2.46 7.08
CA VAL A 226 -2.08 1.96 7.40
C VAL A 226 -1.59 2.41 8.77
N PRO A 227 -1.69 3.69 9.19
CA PRO A 227 -1.23 4.10 10.52
C PRO A 227 -1.95 3.40 11.69
N PRO A 228 -3.29 3.26 11.73
CA PRO A 228 -3.93 2.49 12.79
C PRO A 228 -3.60 0.99 12.74
N MET A 229 -3.37 0.40 11.55
CA MET A 229 -2.90 -0.99 11.42
C MET A 229 -1.51 -1.18 12.03
N GLN A 230 -0.61 -0.22 11.84
CA GLN A 230 0.73 -0.23 12.45
C GLN A 230 0.68 -0.15 13.98
N LYS A 231 -0.34 0.52 14.53
CA LYS A 231 -0.63 0.60 15.96
C LYS A 231 -1.34 -0.65 16.51
N GLY A 232 -1.56 -1.68 15.70
CA GLY A 232 -2.13 -2.95 16.12
C GLY A 232 -3.65 -3.10 15.96
N SER A 233 -4.35 -2.15 15.33
CA SER A 233 -5.81 -2.24 15.14
C SER A 233 -6.17 -3.38 14.16
N GLU A 234 -6.83 -4.42 14.66
CA GLU A 234 -7.35 -5.52 13.84
C GLU A 234 -8.56 -5.08 13.00
N THR A 235 -9.41 -4.19 13.54
CA THR A 235 -10.54 -3.62 12.79
C THR A 235 -10.06 -2.87 11.56
N ALA A 236 -9.03 -2.00 11.70
CA ALA A 236 -8.45 -1.30 10.56
C ALA A 236 -7.88 -2.27 9.52
N ARG A 237 -7.31 -3.38 9.96
CA ARG A 237 -6.74 -4.42 9.10
C ARG A 237 -7.81 -5.17 8.32
N ASN A 238 -8.88 -5.56 8.98
CA ASN A 238 -10.00 -6.22 8.34
C ASN A 238 -10.70 -5.29 7.34
N LEU A 239 -10.87 -4.01 7.71
CA LEU A 239 -11.43 -3.00 6.81
C LEU A 239 -10.53 -2.76 5.59
N HIS A 240 -9.20 -2.66 5.78
CA HIS A 240 -8.24 -2.57 4.68
C HIS A 240 -8.39 -3.74 3.68
N ILE A 241 -8.53 -4.96 4.17
CA ILE A 241 -8.75 -6.15 3.33
C ILE A 241 -10.08 -6.04 2.59
N ALA A 242 -11.17 -5.68 3.29
CA ALA A 242 -12.49 -5.57 2.69
C ALA A 242 -12.55 -4.50 1.61
N LEU A 243 -11.98 -3.30 1.85
CA LEU A 243 -11.93 -2.22 0.86
C LEU A 243 -11.15 -2.65 -0.40
N ASN A 244 -10.01 -3.34 -0.23
CA ASN A 244 -9.25 -3.82 -1.38
C ASN A 244 -9.95 -4.96 -2.13
N ALA A 245 -10.71 -5.84 -1.45
CA ALA A 245 -11.53 -6.84 -2.11
C ALA A 245 -12.62 -6.20 -2.98
N VAL A 246 -13.34 -5.20 -2.44
CA VAL A 246 -14.33 -4.42 -3.21
C VAL A 246 -13.65 -3.70 -4.37
N ASN A 247 -12.46 -3.16 -4.16
CA ASN A 247 -11.69 -2.47 -5.19
C ASN A 247 -11.34 -3.39 -6.38
N VAL A 248 -10.89 -4.61 -6.10
CA VAL A 248 -10.64 -5.63 -7.15
C VAL A 248 -11.92 -5.95 -7.93
N LEU A 249 -13.06 -6.10 -7.26
CA LEU A 249 -14.34 -6.33 -7.93
C LEU A 249 -14.73 -5.17 -8.86
N LEU A 250 -14.55 -3.93 -8.40
CA LEU A 250 -14.78 -2.75 -9.25
C LEU A 250 -13.81 -2.72 -10.44
N PHE A 251 -12.54 -3.09 -10.25
CA PHE A 251 -11.60 -3.20 -11.37
C PHE A 251 -12.04 -4.21 -12.42
N VAL A 252 -12.56 -5.35 -11.99
CA VAL A 252 -13.12 -6.36 -12.93
C VAL A 252 -14.26 -5.75 -13.75
N THR A 253 -15.13 -4.92 -13.15
CA THR A 253 -16.21 -4.24 -13.90
C THR A 253 -15.70 -3.19 -14.88
N GLN A 254 -14.47 -2.67 -14.68
CA GLN A 254 -13.85 -1.73 -15.62
C GLN A 254 -13.42 -2.41 -16.93
N ILE A 255 -13.17 -3.71 -16.94
CA ILE A 255 -12.68 -4.43 -18.11
C ILE A 255 -13.67 -4.33 -19.28
N PRO A 256 -14.94 -4.78 -19.18
CA PRO A 256 -15.87 -4.69 -20.30
C PRO A 256 -16.14 -3.25 -20.72
N THR A 257 -16.37 -2.34 -19.76
CA THR A 257 -16.64 -0.93 -20.06
C THR A 257 -15.44 -0.20 -20.67
N GLY A 258 -14.22 -0.57 -20.25
CA GLY A 258 -12.98 -0.04 -20.81
C GLY A 258 -12.71 -0.56 -22.23
N ILE A 259 -12.98 -1.83 -22.50
CA ILE A 259 -12.87 -2.41 -23.84
C ILE A 259 -13.81 -1.72 -24.82
N ASP A 260 -15.04 -1.44 -24.42
CA ASP A 260 -16.01 -0.67 -25.24
C ASP A 260 -15.46 0.72 -25.60
N ILE A 261 -14.78 1.39 -24.67
CA ILE A 261 -14.14 2.68 -24.92
C ILE A 261 -12.95 2.51 -25.88
N VAL A 262 -12.15 1.45 -25.73
CA VAL A 262 -11.01 1.14 -26.63
C VAL A 262 -11.52 0.95 -28.07
N PHE A 263 -12.61 0.22 -28.28
CA PHE A 263 -13.21 0.08 -29.61
C PHE A 263 -13.60 1.43 -30.22
N LYS A 264 -14.19 2.33 -29.42
CA LYS A 264 -14.51 3.71 -29.86
C LYS A 264 -13.25 4.51 -30.18
N VAL A 265 -12.15 4.31 -29.44
CA VAL A 265 -10.87 4.95 -29.77
C VAL A 265 -10.41 4.48 -31.15
N PHE A 266 -10.51 3.19 -31.48
CA PHE A 266 -10.15 2.69 -32.82
C PHE A 266 -11.07 3.18 -33.92
N GLU A 267 -12.36 3.43 -33.61
CA GLU A 267 -13.34 3.96 -34.56
C GLU A 267 -13.15 5.46 -34.85
N PHE A 268 -12.87 6.26 -33.84
CA PHE A 268 -12.91 7.72 -33.93
C PHE A 268 -11.52 8.39 -33.92
N THR A 269 -10.43 7.65 -33.89
CA THR A 269 -9.07 8.23 -33.90
C THR A 269 -8.17 7.58 -34.94
N ASN A 270 -7.13 8.28 -35.35
CA ASN A 270 -6.08 7.81 -36.22
C ASN A 270 -4.74 7.69 -35.49
N TRP A 271 -3.80 6.94 -36.08
CA TRP A 271 -2.42 6.93 -35.66
C TRP A 271 -1.74 8.25 -36.05
N PRO A 272 -0.74 8.70 -35.28
CA PRO A 272 0.02 8.09 -34.21
C PRO A 272 -0.72 7.87 -32.93
#